data_7fac2093856718f7b9455bcb8fe858d9
#
_entry.id   7fac2093856718f7b9455bcb8fe858d9
#
_cell.length_a   1.000
_cell.length_b   1.000
_cell.length_c   1.000
_cell.angle_alpha   90.00
_cell.angle_beta   90.00
_cell.angle_gamma   90.00
#
_symmetry.space_group_name_H-M   'P 1'
#
loop_
_entity.id
_entity.type
_entity.pdbx_description
1 polymer ?
#
loop_
_entity_poly.entity_id
_entity_poly.type
_entity_poly.pdbx_seq_one_letter_code
_entity_poly.pdbx_strand_id
1 'polypeptide(L)'
;WYIKDGKVQADVTTVEKNETGWWYVKNGMVDFTYTGIAGNDLGWWRIQEGQVNFYYNGFAENENGWWLIRDGQVQFDIKDIIKGTVQDTTGWWYVNGGQVQIGVTTIEKNSLGWWYIKKGLVDFNHYGIERNSLGWWRIEGGGVNFYFNGFAENENGWWYLKDGAVQFSVTDILKGTVEEKTGWWYVDGGQVSFSDTVAKNNL
;
A
#
# COMPACT_ATOMS: atom_id res chain seq x y z
N TRP A 1 -28.46 -27.55 -10.03
CA TRP A 1 -27.67 -27.93 -11.20
C TRP A 1 -27.50 -26.77 -12.15
N TYR A 2 -26.29 -26.66 -12.73
CA TYR A 2 -26.05 -25.71 -13.83
C TYR A 2 -26.47 -26.33 -15.16
N ILE A 3 -27.41 -25.69 -15.81
CA ILE A 3 -27.97 -26.14 -17.07
C ILE A 3 -27.69 -25.10 -18.15
N LYS A 4 -27.11 -25.53 -19.27
CA LYS A 4 -26.89 -24.71 -20.46
C LYS A 4 -27.42 -25.48 -21.69
N ASP A 5 -28.21 -24.80 -22.50
CA ASP A 5 -28.83 -25.38 -23.71
C ASP A 5 -29.61 -26.71 -23.41
N GLY A 6 -30.34 -26.73 -22.29
CA GLY A 6 -31.12 -27.87 -21.82
C GLY A 6 -30.32 -29.06 -21.28
N LYS A 7 -28.99 -28.92 -21.17
CA LYS A 7 -28.09 -30.00 -20.73
C LYS A 7 -27.34 -29.60 -19.43
N VAL A 8 -27.27 -30.54 -18.47
CA VAL A 8 -26.47 -30.39 -17.26
C VAL A 8 -24.96 -30.28 -17.62
N GLN A 9 -24.28 -29.31 -17.08
CA GLN A 9 -22.86 -29.07 -17.29
C GLN A 9 -22.06 -29.55 -16.05
N ALA A 10 -21.79 -30.86 -15.99
CA ALA A 10 -21.23 -31.51 -14.79
C ALA A 10 -19.80 -31.11 -14.44
N ASP A 11 -19.02 -30.56 -15.39
CA ASP A 11 -17.60 -30.20 -15.19
C ASP A 11 -17.37 -28.70 -14.98
N VAL A 12 -18.46 -27.90 -14.90
CA VAL A 12 -18.36 -26.45 -14.80
C VAL A 12 -18.25 -26.02 -13.35
N THR A 13 -17.26 -25.15 -13.07
CA THR A 13 -17.13 -24.42 -11.82
C THR A 13 -17.15 -22.92 -12.14
N THR A 14 -18.14 -22.19 -11.62
CA THR A 14 -18.41 -20.79 -11.97
C THR A 14 -19.32 -20.11 -10.93
N VAL A 15 -19.62 -18.84 -11.14
CA VAL A 15 -20.70 -18.12 -10.44
C VAL A 15 -21.79 -17.78 -11.43
N GLU A 16 -22.99 -18.29 -11.20
CA GLU A 16 -24.11 -18.16 -12.14
C GLU A 16 -25.38 -17.62 -11.48
N LYS A 17 -26.20 -16.94 -12.31
CA LYS A 17 -27.45 -16.31 -11.87
C LYS A 17 -28.67 -17.17 -12.25
N ASN A 18 -29.64 -17.23 -11.33
CA ASN A 18 -31.01 -17.67 -11.62
C ASN A 18 -32.04 -16.65 -11.08
N GLU A 19 -33.30 -17.00 -11.05
CA GLU A 19 -34.39 -16.14 -10.57
C GLU A 19 -34.29 -15.77 -9.09
N THR A 20 -33.59 -16.60 -8.29
CA THR A 20 -33.47 -16.43 -6.84
C THR A 20 -32.15 -15.79 -6.41
N GLY A 21 -31.17 -15.64 -7.30
CA GLY A 21 -29.91 -14.98 -6.96
C GLY A 21 -28.72 -15.44 -7.78
N TRP A 22 -27.52 -15.13 -7.28
CA TRP A 22 -26.23 -15.54 -7.85
C TRP A 22 -25.61 -16.61 -6.97
N TRP A 23 -25.19 -17.73 -7.57
CA TRP A 23 -24.78 -18.94 -6.88
C TRP A 23 -23.42 -19.44 -7.32
N TYR A 24 -22.62 -19.89 -6.38
CA TYR A 24 -21.40 -20.62 -6.68
C TYR A 24 -21.74 -22.04 -7.10
N VAL A 25 -21.31 -22.39 -8.30
CA VAL A 25 -21.46 -23.71 -8.89
C VAL A 25 -20.09 -24.38 -8.87
N LYS A 26 -20.03 -25.61 -8.38
CA LYS A 26 -18.85 -26.48 -8.42
C LYS A 26 -19.21 -27.81 -9.03
N ASN A 27 -18.49 -28.21 -10.08
CA ASN A 27 -18.76 -29.44 -10.80
C ASN A 27 -20.27 -29.58 -11.20
N GLY A 28 -20.83 -28.49 -11.73
CA GLY A 28 -22.20 -28.45 -12.21
C GLY A 28 -23.28 -28.35 -11.15
N MET A 29 -22.95 -28.32 -9.88
CA MET A 29 -23.90 -28.22 -8.77
C MET A 29 -23.64 -26.99 -7.91
N VAL A 30 -24.69 -26.38 -7.37
CA VAL A 30 -24.54 -25.32 -6.37
C VAL A 30 -23.92 -25.92 -5.11
N ASP A 31 -22.82 -25.32 -4.66
CA ASP A 31 -22.14 -25.69 -3.41
C ASP A 31 -22.55 -24.71 -2.30
N PHE A 32 -23.56 -25.07 -1.54
CA PHE A 32 -24.08 -24.25 -0.42
C PHE A 32 -23.12 -24.15 0.77
N THR A 33 -22.05 -24.93 0.78
CA THR A 33 -21.07 -24.89 1.89
C THR A 33 -19.92 -23.93 1.61
N TYR A 34 -19.76 -23.49 0.36
CA TYR A 34 -18.64 -22.65 -0.05
C TYR A 34 -18.77 -21.23 0.51
N THR A 35 -17.72 -20.75 1.15
CA THR A 35 -17.53 -19.36 1.58
C THR A 35 -16.13 -18.92 1.17
N GLY A 36 -16.03 -17.87 0.34
CA GLY A 36 -14.75 -17.44 -0.23
C GLY A 36 -14.91 -16.38 -1.31
N ILE A 37 -13.97 -16.34 -2.24
CA ILE A 37 -14.04 -15.55 -3.47
C ILE A 37 -14.07 -16.51 -4.65
N ALA A 38 -15.02 -16.33 -5.55
CA ALA A 38 -15.12 -17.09 -6.79
C ALA A 38 -15.45 -16.16 -7.96
N GLY A 39 -15.04 -16.54 -9.18
CA GLY A 39 -15.17 -15.71 -10.37
C GLY A 39 -16.02 -16.31 -11.45
N ASN A 40 -16.45 -15.43 -12.37
CA ASN A 40 -17.00 -15.75 -13.69
C ASN A 40 -16.49 -14.71 -14.71
N ASP A 41 -17.02 -14.69 -15.93
CA ASP A 41 -16.61 -13.74 -16.98
C ASP A 41 -16.93 -12.26 -16.65
N LEU A 42 -17.79 -12.00 -15.65
CA LEU A 42 -18.17 -10.66 -15.20
C LEU A 42 -17.31 -10.11 -14.07
N GLY A 43 -16.53 -10.97 -13.40
CA GLY A 43 -15.67 -10.55 -12.29
C GLY A 43 -15.53 -11.61 -11.19
N TRP A 44 -14.98 -11.18 -10.04
CA TRP A 44 -14.81 -12.01 -8.85
C TRP A 44 -15.74 -11.51 -7.75
N TRP A 45 -16.37 -12.47 -7.06
CA TRP A 45 -17.45 -12.20 -6.13
C TRP A 45 -17.19 -12.81 -4.76
N ARG A 46 -17.59 -12.11 -3.72
CA ARG A 46 -17.64 -12.66 -2.36
C ARG A 46 -18.81 -13.63 -2.25
N ILE A 47 -18.50 -14.90 -2.01
CA ILE A 47 -19.48 -15.95 -1.78
C ILE A 47 -19.60 -16.22 -0.29
N GLN A 48 -20.81 -16.36 0.20
CA GLN A 48 -21.13 -16.79 1.54
C GLN A 48 -22.23 -17.86 1.48
N GLU A 49 -21.92 -19.05 2.02
CA GLU A 49 -22.85 -20.18 2.00
C GLU A 49 -23.44 -20.45 0.59
N GLY A 50 -22.55 -20.46 -0.39
CA GLY A 50 -22.88 -20.73 -1.80
C GLY A 50 -23.51 -19.58 -2.57
N GLN A 51 -23.89 -18.48 -1.94
CA GLN A 51 -24.54 -17.33 -2.57
C GLN A 51 -23.60 -16.11 -2.62
N VAL A 52 -23.69 -15.30 -3.70
CA VAL A 52 -22.99 -14.01 -3.75
C VAL A 52 -23.56 -13.07 -2.69
N ASN A 53 -22.68 -12.58 -1.82
CA ASN A 53 -23.04 -11.59 -0.80
C ASN A 53 -22.75 -10.16 -1.32
N PHE A 54 -23.73 -9.53 -1.96
CA PHE A 54 -23.62 -8.16 -2.48
C PHE A 54 -23.54 -7.07 -1.39
N TYR A 55 -23.75 -7.40 -0.13
CA TYR A 55 -23.64 -6.43 0.98
C TYR A 55 -22.26 -6.44 1.61
N TYR A 56 -21.37 -7.35 1.20
CA TYR A 56 -20.05 -7.45 1.79
C TYR A 56 -19.14 -6.31 1.29
N ASN A 57 -18.56 -5.58 2.25
CA ASN A 57 -17.56 -4.56 2.01
C ASN A 57 -16.37 -4.79 2.95
N GLY A 58 -15.15 -4.93 2.42
CA GLY A 58 -13.97 -5.19 3.22
C GLY A 58 -12.90 -5.98 2.48
N PHE A 59 -12.07 -6.67 3.23
CA PHE A 59 -11.05 -7.56 2.66
C PHE A 59 -11.45 -9.02 2.82
N ALA A 60 -11.18 -9.83 1.81
CA ALA A 60 -11.32 -11.28 1.86
C ALA A 60 -10.18 -11.96 1.10
N GLU A 61 -9.87 -13.19 1.50
CA GLU A 61 -8.77 -13.98 0.95
C GLU A 61 -9.26 -15.06 0.00
N ASN A 62 -8.41 -15.38 -0.99
CA ASN A 62 -8.43 -16.61 -1.76
C ASN A 62 -6.98 -17.12 -1.96
N GLU A 63 -6.78 -18.16 -2.76
CA GLU A 63 -5.46 -18.73 -3.05
C GLU A 63 -4.44 -17.74 -3.64
N ASN A 64 -4.90 -16.62 -4.21
CA ASN A 64 -4.06 -15.59 -4.82
C ASN A 64 -3.75 -14.42 -3.88
N GLY A 65 -4.33 -14.39 -2.65
CA GLY A 65 -4.10 -13.39 -1.62
C GLY A 65 -5.36 -12.67 -1.14
N TRP A 66 -5.16 -11.50 -0.54
CA TRP A 66 -6.20 -10.66 0.05
C TRP A 66 -6.67 -9.60 -0.93
N TRP A 67 -7.98 -9.47 -1.08
CA TRP A 67 -8.62 -8.61 -2.07
C TRP A 67 -9.58 -7.63 -1.42
N LEU A 68 -9.59 -6.41 -1.94
CA LEU A 68 -10.61 -5.42 -1.59
C LEU A 68 -11.93 -5.76 -2.30
N ILE A 69 -12.99 -5.84 -1.52
CA ILE A 69 -14.34 -6.11 -1.99
C ILE A 69 -15.24 -4.94 -1.64
N ARG A 70 -16.01 -4.48 -2.61
CA ARG A 70 -17.09 -3.52 -2.43
C ARG A 70 -18.34 -4.06 -3.09
N ASP A 71 -19.47 -3.98 -2.36
CA ASP A 71 -20.76 -4.48 -2.82
C ASP A 71 -20.65 -5.91 -3.38
N GLY A 72 -19.93 -6.75 -2.65
CA GLY A 72 -19.69 -8.16 -2.97
C GLY A 72 -18.72 -8.42 -4.12
N GLN A 73 -18.21 -7.42 -4.82
CA GLN A 73 -17.33 -7.59 -5.98
C GLN A 73 -15.89 -7.16 -5.67
N VAL A 74 -14.90 -7.93 -6.15
CA VAL A 74 -13.48 -7.57 -6.09
C VAL A 74 -13.22 -6.34 -6.96
N GLN A 75 -12.48 -5.37 -6.42
CA GLN A 75 -12.20 -4.08 -7.06
C GLN A 75 -10.80 -4.06 -7.66
N PHE A 76 -10.62 -4.55 -8.87
CA PHE A 76 -9.30 -4.70 -9.51
C PHE A 76 -8.59 -3.37 -9.86
N ASP A 77 -9.33 -2.27 -10.01
CA ASP A 77 -8.76 -0.99 -10.47
C ASP A 77 -8.28 -0.07 -9.33
N ILE A 78 -8.42 -0.51 -8.08
CA ILE A 78 -8.10 0.33 -6.93
C ILE A 78 -6.61 0.27 -6.60
N LYS A 79 -5.98 1.46 -6.56
CA LYS A 79 -4.70 1.70 -5.91
C LYS A 79 -4.91 2.77 -4.82
N ASP A 80 -4.82 2.36 -3.54
CA ASP A 80 -5.10 3.25 -2.40
C ASP A 80 -4.55 2.65 -1.09
N ILE A 81 -4.64 3.42 0.01
CA ILE A 81 -4.39 2.95 1.37
C ILE A 81 -5.73 2.93 2.10
N ILE A 82 -6.22 1.74 2.43
CA ILE A 82 -7.59 1.51 2.88
C ILE A 82 -7.60 0.86 4.27
N LYS A 83 -8.44 1.38 5.16
CA LYS A 83 -8.62 0.81 6.50
C LYS A 83 -9.46 -0.46 6.45
N GLY A 84 -8.99 -1.51 7.10
CA GLY A 84 -9.71 -2.77 7.22
C GLY A 84 -8.90 -3.82 7.97
N THR A 85 -9.42 -5.04 8.01
CA THR A 85 -8.80 -6.18 8.70
C THR A 85 -8.29 -7.19 7.67
N VAL A 86 -6.99 -7.53 7.77
CA VAL A 86 -6.29 -8.51 6.95
C VAL A 86 -5.47 -9.39 7.88
N GLN A 87 -5.58 -10.71 7.80
CA GLN A 87 -4.88 -11.67 8.68
C GLN A 87 -5.04 -11.30 10.17
N ASP A 88 -6.27 -11.03 10.61
CA ASP A 88 -6.63 -10.63 11.98
C ASP A 88 -6.01 -9.31 12.46
N THR A 89 -5.31 -8.58 11.59
CA THR A 89 -4.73 -7.27 11.89
C THR A 89 -5.58 -6.17 11.30
N THR A 90 -6.11 -5.30 12.16
CA THR A 90 -6.86 -4.11 11.72
C THR A 90 -5.92 -2.92 11.57
N GLY A 91 -5.94 -2.28 10.39
CA GLY A 91 -5.08 -1.14 10.11
C GLY A 91 -5.35 -0.52 8.74
N TRP A 92 -4.41 0.33 8.28
CA TRP A 92 -4.44 0.95 6.97
C TRP A 92 -3.53 0.18 6.02
N TRP A 93 -4.13 -0.53 5.08
CA TRP A 93 -3.45 -1.45 4.17
C TRP A 93 -3.25 -0.84 2.79
N TYR A 94 -2.05 -1.00 2.25
CA TYR A 94 -1.77 -0.62 0.86
C TYR A 94 -2.37 -1.64 -0.09
N VAL A 95 -3.22 -1.15 -0.99
CA VAL A 95 -3.89 -1.90 -2.04
C VAL A 95 -3.40 -1.42 -3.39
N ASN A 96 -3.08 -2.32 -4.28
CA ASN A 96 -2.72 -2.01 -5.67
C ASN A 96 -3.33 -3.07 -6.60
N GLY A 97 -4.08 -2.61 -7.60
CA GLY A 97 -4.85 -3.52 -8.45
C GLY A 97 -5.89 -4.31 -7.66
N GLY A 98 -6.49 -3.70 -6.62
CA GLY A 98 -7.45 -4.35 -5.73
C GLY A 98 -6.87 -5.35 -4.73
N GLN A 99 -5.61 -5.74 -4.89
CA GLN A 99 -4.93 -6.70 -4.02
C GLN A 99 -4.15 -5.99 -2.90
N VAL A 100 -4.25 -6.50 -1.67
CA VAL A 100 -3.46 -6.04 -0.54
C VAL A 100 -1.99 -6.44 -0.76
N GLN A 101 -1.10 -5.47 -0.67
CA GLN A 101 0.33 -5.64 -0.96
C GLN A 101 1.12 -6.07 0.28
N ILE A 102 0.81 -7.26 0.82
CA ILE A 102 1.50 -7.82 1.98
C ILE A 102 3.00 -7.99 1.65
N GLY A 103 3.87 -7.50 2.55
CA GLY A 103 5.33 -7.58 2.37
C GLY A 103 5.97 -6.38 1.68
N VAL A 104 5.20 -5.51 1.02
CA VAL A 104 5.73 -4.29 0.40
C VAL A 104 6.08 -3.25 1.44
N THR A 105 7.29 -2.68 1.33
CA THR A 105 7.73 -1.51 2.12
C THR A 105 8.02 -0.37 1.15
N THR A 106 7.31 0.75 1.32
CA THR A 106 7.35 1.91 0.41
C THR A 106 6.73 3.14 1.06
N ILE A 107 6.72 4.26 0.33
CA ILE A 107 5.90 5.43 0.66
C ILE A 107 4.86 5.59 -0.43
N GLU A 108 3.59 5.60 -0.04
CA GLU A 108 2.45 5.75 -0.95
C GLU A 108 1.45 6.77 -0.40
N LYS A 109 0.56 7.25 -1.28
CA LYS A 109 -0.43 8.27 -0.90
C LYS A 109 -1.86 7.75 -0.99
N ASN A 110 -2.72 8.37 -0.15
CA ASN A 110 -4.16 8.36 -0.30
C ASN A 110 -4.71 9.81 -0.24
N SER A 111 -6.01 9.97 -0.12
CA SER A 111 -6.64 11.29 0.00
C SER A 111 -6.26 12.08 1.26
N LEU A 112 -5.72 11.41 2.29
CA LEU A 112 -5.32 12.00 3.57
C LEU A 112 -3.85 12.43 3.61
N GLY A 113 -3.00 11.91 2.72
CA GLY A 113 -1.58 12.26 2.71
C GLY A 113 -0.67 11.16 2.16
N TRP A 114 0.64 11.33 2.41
CA TRP A 114 1.67 10.36 2.06
C TRP A 114 2.12 9.61 3.30
N TRP A 115 2.18 8.27 3.19
CA TRP A 115 2.36 7.39 4.33
C TRP A 115 3.47 6.38 4.10
N TYR A 116 4.26 6.14 5.13
CA TYR A 116 5.21 5.04 5.16
C TYR A 116 4.49 3.72 5.38
N ILE A 117 4.65 2.83 4.42
CA ILE A 117 4.11 1.47 4.42
C ILE A 117 5.22 0.51 4.79
N LYS A 118 5.01 -0.30 5.80
CA LYS A 118 5.91 -1.37 6.22
C LYS A 118 5.20 -2.71 6.12
N LYS A 119 5.69 -3.57 5.25
CA LYS A 119 5.05 -4.89 5.00
C LYS A 119 3.55 -4.79 4.69
N GLY A 120 3.18 -3.83 3.86
CA GLY A 120 1.81 -3.61 3.42
C GLY A 120 0.93 -2.77 4.33
N LEU A 121 1.35 -2.48 5.56
CA LEU A 121 0.60 -1.74 6.57
C LEU A 121 1.24 -0.37 6.84
N VAL A 122 0.44 0.68 7.05
CA VAL A 122 0.94 1.98 7.50
C VAL A 122 1.53 1.84 8.91
N ASP A 123 2.81 2.22 9.07
CA ASP A 123 3.48 2.25 10.36
C ASP A 123 3.47 3.69 10.93
N PHE A 124 2.45 4.00 11.74
CA PHE A 124 2.29 5.32 12.36
C PHE A 124 3.33 5.64 13.44
N ASN A 125 4.15 4.66 13.85
CA ASN A 125 5.22 4.88 14.82
C ASN A 125 6.58 5.11 14.16
N HIS A 126 6.63 5.14 12.84
CA HIS A 126 7.89 5.32 12.12
C HIS A 126 8.34 6.78 12.06
N TYR A 127 9.65 7.00 12.32
CA TYR A 127 10.36 8.27 12.18
C TYR A 127 11.67 8.00 11.46
N GLY A 128 12.04 8.87 10.51
CA GLY A 128 13.31 8.70 9.80
C GLY A 128 13.33 9.36 8.44
N ILE A 129 14.30 8.96 7.61
CA ILE A 129 14.33 9.28 6.19
C ILE A 129 14.12 7.97 5.43
N GLU A 130 13.08 7.93 4.63
CA GLU A 130 12.70 6.77 3.83
C GLU A 130 12.58 7.12 2.36
N ARG A 131 12.64 6.11 1.49
CA ARG A 131 12.64 6.33 0.04
C ARG A 131 11.50 5.63 -0.69
N ASN A 132 11.10 6.25 -1.79
CA ASN A 132 10.33 5.61 -2.85
C ASN A 132 10.92 5.96 -4.23
N SER A 133 10.22 5.68 -5.31
CA SER A 133 10.66 6.00 -6.68
C SER A 133 10.78 7.52 -6.98
N LEU A 134 10.20 8.38 -6.14
CA LEU A 134 10.19 9.84 -6.33
C LEU A 134 11.31 10.54 -5.55
N GLY A 135 11.91 9.89 -4.55
CA GLY A 135 12.98 10.50 -3.74
C GLY A 135 13.07 9.93 -2.33
N TRP A 136 13.80 10.66 -1.49
CA TRP A 136 13.96 10.37 -0.07
C TRP A 136 13.24 11.42 0.75
N TRP A 137 12.46 10.99 1.73
CA TRP A 137 11.49 11.83 2.43
C TRP A 137 11.62 11.71 3.94
N ARG A 138 11.46 12.83 4.63
CA ARG A 138 11.32 12.84 6.08
C ARG A 138 9.99 12.25 6.51
N ILE A 139 10.03 11.17 7.29
CA ILE A 139 8.85 10.55 7.89
C ILE A 139 8.76 10.93 9.37
N GLU A 140 7.59 11.34 9.80
CA GLU A 140 7.27 11.62 11.19
C GLU A 140 5.88 11.09 11.53
N GLY A 141 5.82 10.17 12.52
CA GLY A 141 4.56 9.51 12.87
C GLY A 141 3.92 8.77 11.70
N GLY A 142 4.76 8.14 10.84
CA GLY A 142 4.33 7.40 9.66
C GLY A 142 3.95 8.25 8.46
N GLY A 143 3.78 9.56 8.59
CA GLY A 143 3.47 10.48 7.50
C GLY A 143 4.70 11.19 6.95
N VAL A 144 4.69 11.56 5.66
CA VAL A 144 5.72 12.44 5.09
C VAL A 144 5.54 13.85 5.64
N ASN A 145 6.59 14.38 6.31
CA ASN A 145 6.59 15.75 6.79
C ASN A 145 7.17 16.72 5.73
N PHE A 146 6.32 17.29 4.90
CA PHE A 146 6.69 18.27 3.87
C PHE A 146 7.10 19.66 4.43
N TYR A 147 6.94 19.90 5.72
CA TYR A 147 7.34 21.16 6.35
C TYR A 147 8.74 21.10 6.96
N PHE A 148 9.37 19.92 6.98
CA PHE A 148 10.71 19.77 7.53
C PHE A 148 11.76 20.42 6.64
N ASN A 149 12.56 21.32 7.23
CA ASN A 149 13.71 21.95 6.59
C ASN A 149 14.91 21.86 7.54
N GLY A 150 16.04 21.32 7.10
CA GLY A 150 17.22 21.20 7.92
C GLY A 150 17.96 19.88 7.72
N PHE A 151 18.67 19.44 8.74
CA PHE A 151 19.45 18.22 8.69
C PHE A 151 18.74 17.08 9.42
N ALA A 152 18.80 15.88 8.86
CA ALA A 152 18.34 14.66 9.51
C ALA A 152 19.23 13.48 9.13
N GLU A 153 19.29 12.50 10.00
CA GLU A 153 20.14 11.31 9.85
C GLU A 153 19.34 10.08 9.42
N ASN A 154 19.99 9.21 8.67
CA ASN A 154 19.62 7.80 8.47
C ASN A 154 20.87 6.92 8.52
N GLU A 155 20.75 5.64 8.21
CA GLU A 155 21.87 4.67 8.20
C GLU A 155 23.04 5.04 7.28
N ASN A 156 22.83 5.93 6.30
CA ASN A 156 23.85 6.37 5.35
C ASN A 156 24.51 7.72 5.76
N GLY A 157 24.06 8.32 6.87
CA GLY A 157 24.61 9.56 7.41
C GLY A 157 23.62 10.70 7.51
N TRP A 158 24.14 11.95 7.61
CA TRP A 158 23.37 13.17 7.76
C TRP A 158 23.07 13.81 6.39
N TRP A 159 21.81 14.16 6.17
CA TRP A 159 21.30 14.70 4.92
C TRP A 159 20.67 16.07 5.12
N TYR A 160 20.87 16.94 4.14
CA TYR A 160 20.12 18.21 4.06
C TYR A 160 18.78 17.99 3.37
N LEU A 161 17.71 18.39 4.04
CA LEU A 161 16.34 18.31 3.54
C LEU A 161 15.72 19.70 3.41
N LYS A 162 14.93 19.87 2.37
CA LYS A 162 14.06 21.02 2.15
C LYS A 162 12.68 20.51 1.74
N ASP A 163 11.64 21.10 2.36
CA ASP A 163 10.25 20.71 2.12
C ASP A 163 10.07 19.18 2.26
N GLY A 164 10.69 18.60 3.28
CA GLY A 164 10.65 17.18 3.60
C GLY A 164 11.46 16.25 2.71
N ALA A 165 12.06 16.74 1.63
CA ALA A 165 12.82 15.96 0.67
C ALA A 165 14.33 16.15 0.79
N VAL A 166 15.10 15.07 0.68
CA VAL A 166 16.57 15.13 0.59
C VAL A 166 16.98 15.84 -0.69
N GLN A 167 17.90 16.80 -0.57
CA GLN A 167 18.35 17.68 -1.66
C GLN A 167 19.66 17.19 -2.26
N PHE A 168 19.65 16.13 -3.05
CA PHE A 168 20.85 15.50 -3.63
C PHE A 168 21.70 16.38 -4.54
N SER A 169 21.15 17.50 -5.05
CA SER A 169 21.87 18.42 -5.92
C SER A 169 22.60 19.54 -5.17
N VAL A 170 22.45 19.61 -3.85
CA VAL A 170 23.06 20.68 -3.05
C VAL A 170 24.49 20.34 -2.69
N THR A 171 25.42 21.22 -3.11
CA THR A 171 26.80 21.26 -2.64
C THR A 171 27.09 22.68 -2.19
N ASP A 172 27.12 22.90 -0.85
CA ASP A 172 27.22 24.24 -0.25
C ASP A 172 27.60 24.14 1.24
N ILE A 173 27.85 25.30 1.87
CA ILE A 173 28.02 25.42 3.31
C ILE A 173 26.74 25.98 3.92
N LEU A 174 26.04 25.15 4.68
CA LEU A 174 24.73 25.47 5.23
C LEU A 174 24.74 25.52 6.76
N LYS A 175 23.97 26.44 7.32
CA LYS A 175 23.79 26.54 8.78
C LYS A 175 22.70 25.60 9.25
N GLY A 176 22.99 24.86 10.32
CA GLY A 176 21.99 23.98 10.95
C GLY A 176 22.56 23.16 12.10
N THR A 177 21.80 22.19 12.56
CA THR A 177 22.18 21.31 13.67
C THR A 177 22.42 19.89 13.15
N VAL A 178 23.62 19.36 13.39
CA VAL A 178 24.08 18.01 13.07
C VAL A 178 24.75 17.44 14.32
N GLU A 179 24.44 16.21 14.72
CA GLU A 179 24.97 15.57 15.96
C GLU A 179 24.82 16.50 17.19
N GLU A 180 23.63 17.10 17.36
CA GLU A 180 23.34 18.04 18.47
C GLU A 180 24.19 19.35 18.47
N LYS A 181 25.05 19.55 17.48
CA LYS A 181 25.91 20.74 17.34
C LYS A 181 25.33 21.68 16.29
N THR A 182 25.02 22.90 16.70
CA THR A 182 24.62 23.95 15.77
C THR A 182 25.84 24.66 15.20
N GLY A 183 25.92 24.73 13.87
CA GLY A 183 27.07 25.28 13.16
C GLY A 183 26.85 25.45 11.68
N TRP A 184 27.96 25.69 10.96
CA TRP A 184 28.02 25.70 9.51
C TRP A 184 28.58 24.35 9.03
N TRP A 185 27.87 23.67 8.18
CA TRP A 185 28.18 22.32 7.72
C TRP A 185 28.39 22.30 6.21
N TYR A 186 29.47 21.66 5.78
CA TYR A 186 29.69 21.41 4.36
C TYR A 186 28.82 20.25 3.91
N VAL A 187 27.99 20.51 2.90
CA VAL A 187 27.11 19.55 2.25
C VAL A 187 27.66 19.27 0.86
N ASP A 188 27.80 18.02 0.49
CA ASP A 188 28.20 17.58 -0.83
C ASP A 188 27.19 16.56 -1.36
N GLY A 189 26.53 16.88 -2.48
CA GLY A 189 25.48 16.03 -3.03
C GLY A 189 24.33 15.78 -2.03
N GLY A 190 24.00 16.77 -1.21
CA GLY A 190 22.94 16.68 -0.19
C GLY A 190 23.37 16.03 1.13
N GLN A 191 24.54 15.41 1.20
CA GLN A 191 25.05 14.74 2.40
C GLN A 191 26.06 15.62 3.14
N VAL A 192 26.00 15.63 4.47
CA VAL A 192 27.03 16.30 5.29
C VAL A 192 28.35 15.55 5.17
N SER A 193 29.39 16.27 4.78
CA SER A 193 30.75 15.73 4.71
C SER A 193 31.51 16.08 5.99
N PHE A 194 32.05 15.06 6.65
CA PHE A 194 32.90 15.22 7.84
C PHE A 194 34.39 15.19 7.51
N SER A 195 34.76 15.13 6.23
CA SER A 195 36.16 15.15 5.80
C SER A 195 36.72 16.57 5.77
N ASP A 196 38.00 16.73 6.13
CA ASP A 196 38.71 18.00 6.06
C ASP A 196 38.82 18.46 4.59
N THR A 197 38.33 19.66 4.30
CA THR A 197 38.38 20.25 2.98
C THR A 197 38.33 21.77 3.02
N VAL A 198 38.64 22.42 1.90
CA VAL A 198 38.40 23.85 1.68
C VAL A 198 37.28 23.96 0.64
N ALA A 199 36.14 24.49 1.05
CA ALA A 199 34.97 24.66 0.20
C ALA A 199 34.57 26.13 0.06
N LYS A 200 34.03 26.51 -1.10
CA LYS A 200 33.48 27.83 -1.36
C LYS A 200 32.02 27.86 -0.92
N ASN A 201 31.64 28.88 -0.18
CA ASN A 201 30.27 29.20 0.13
C ASN A 201 29.63 29.96 -1.06
N ASN A 202 28.38 29.66 -1.40
CA ASN A 202 27.61 30.33 -2.43
C ASN A 202 26.74 31.51 -1.90
N LEU A 203 27.07 32.03 -0.69
CA LEU A 203 26.46 33.22 -0.12
C LEU A 203 26.89 34.51 -0.84
#